data_86bdc22307f1a1d36920ff0e57d43444
#
_entry.id   86bdc22307f1a1d36920ff0e57d43444
#
_cell.length_a   1.000
_cell.length_b   1.000
_cell.length_c   1.000
_cell.angle_alpha   90.00
_cell.angle_beta   90.00
_cell.angle_gamma   90.00
#
_symmetry.space_group_name_H-M   'P 1'
#
loop_
_entity.id
_entity.type
_entity.pdbx_description
1 polymer ?
#
loop_
_entity_poly.entity_id
_entity_poly.type
_entity_poly.pdbx_seq_one_letter_code
_entity_poly.pdbx_strand_id
1 'polypeptide(L)'
;MANKIQRSSHIYSFCIADALAVMSVDLGSESMKIAIVKPGVPMEIVLNKESQRKTPVTVALKENERLFGDSAMGMSIKNPKIALRYFQDLLGKHIDNPQVTLYRWRFPQHELVKDERRQTVIFKLSHEMQYSPEEILAMVLNYSRGLAEEFAEQPVKDAVITVPVYFNQAERRAVLHAAQMADLKVLQLINDNTAVALNYGVFRRKDINATVQNIMFYDMGAGNTVCTIVTYQTVKTKDSGTQPQLQIRGVGFDRTLGGLEMEYRLRDYLVKLFNKQQPSKDVRQNLRAMAKLLKEANRLKTILSANADHVAQIEGLLDDVDFKAKVSRQEFEDLCSDLFQRVPGPVLQALSSAEMNLDEIDQVILVGGATRVPKVQEVLLKAVDKDELGKNINADEAAAMGAVYQAAALSKAFKVKPFIVRDAAIFPIQVEFTREVEEEDKSKSLKHNKRILFQRMAPYPQRKVITFNRYTDDFEFCVNYGDLAFLSQDDLQAFGSLNLTTVKLRGVGDSFRKHLDYESKGIKAHFNMDESGVLSLDRVESVFETVVEDKPEEESTLTSKYTVLLPKYIWVARNSVLTPPPPTGPFTVLFIF
;
A
#
# COMPACT_ATOMS: atom_id res chain seq x y z
N MET A 1 -62.46 46.24 -5.79
CA MET A 1 -61.93 45.30 -4.79
C MET A 1 -61.01 44.31 -5.49
N ALA A 2 -59.72 44.53 -5.43
CA ALA A 2 -58.72 43.70 -6.09
C ALA A 2 -57.94 42.95 -5.02
N ASN A 3 -58.15 41.63 -4.93
CA ASN A 3 -57.41 40.75 -4.02
C ASN A 3 -55.98 40.47 -4.56
N LYS A 4 -54.96 40.99 -3.90
CA LYS A 4 -53.57 40.61 -4.10
C LYS A 4 -53.34 39.24 -3.48
N ILE A 5 -53.10 38.23 -4.33
CA ILE A 5 -52.56 36.93 -3.90
C ILE A 5 -51.04 37.08 -3.81
N GLN A 6 -50.53 37.13 -2.59
CA GLN A 6 -49.10 37.07 -2.30
C GLN A 6 -48.64 35.61 -2.40
N ARG A 7 -47.94 35.26 -3.51
CA ARG A 7 -47.23 33.97 -3.59
C ARG A 7 -45.91 34.11 -2.83
N SER A 8 -45.81 33.47 -1.66
CA SER A 8 -44.54 33.29 -0.99
C SER A 8 -43.79 32.13 -1.68
N SER A 9 -42.77 32.47 -2.43
CA SER A 9 -41.80 31.52 -2.97
C SER A 9 -40.86 31.10 -1.81
N HIS A 10 -41.10 29.91 -1.25
CA HIS A 10 -40.12 29.27 -0.40
C HIS A 10 -39.01 28.70 -1.31
N ILE A 11 -37.91 29.45 -1.40
CA ILE A 11 -36.65 28.95 -1.95
C ILE A 11 -36.10 27.98 -0.91
N TYR A 12 -36.30 26.68 -1.13
CA TYR A 12 -35.54 25.68 -0.42
C TYR A 12 -34.10 25.76 -0.91
N SER A 13 -33.27 26.49 -0.14
CA SER A 13 -31.83 26.38 -0.25
C SER A 13 -31.45 24.96 0.17
N PHE A 14 -31.24 24.08 -0.80
CA PHE A 14 -30.53 22.84 -0.54
C PHE A 14 -29.10 23.24 -0.11
N CYS A 15 -28.86 23.36 1.19
CA CYS A 15 -27.53 23.23 1.70
C CYS A 15 -27.06 21.84 1.26
N ILE A 16 -26.13 21.79 0.31
CA ILE A 16 -25.31 20.62 0.09
C ILE A 16 -24.54 20.47 1.42
N ALA A 17 -25.04 19.59 2.29
CA ALA A 17 -24.29 19.23 3.48
C ALA A 17 -23.01 18.59 2.98
N ASP A 18 -21.88 19.26 3.20
CA ASP A 18 -20.56 18.64 2.98
C ASP A 18 -20.57 17.30 3.71
N ALA A 19 -20.13 16.24 3.02
CA ALA A 19 -20.04 14.90 3.59
C ALA A 19 -19.12 14.97 4.83
N LEU A 20 -19.71 14.91 6.02
CA LEU A 20 -18.98 15.08 7.28
C LEU A 20 -18.35 13.78 7.79
N ALA A 21 -18.70 12.63 7.18
CA ALA A 21 -18.12 11.34 7.56
C ALA A 21 -16.85 11.06 6.75
N VAL A 22 -15.86 10.47 7.41
CA VAL A 22 -14.64 9.96 6.77
C VAL A 22 -14.45 8.49 7.14
N MET A 23 -13.90 7.71 6.22
CA MET A 23 -13.71 6.28 6.41
C MET A 23 -12.25 5.87 6.30
N SER A 24 -11.95 4.68 6.79
CA SER A 24 -10.75 3.94 6.44
C SER A 24 -11.08 2.57 5.89
N VAL A 25 -10.20 2.07 5.03
CA VAL A 25 -10.22 0.69 4.57
C VAL A 25 -8.88 0.07 4.91
N ASP A 26 -8.89 -0.89 5.81
CA ASP A 26 -7.77 -1.81 5.99
C ASP A 26 -7.91 -2.89 4.93
N LEU A 27 -7.08 -2.78 3.87
CA LEU A 27 -7.15 -3.60 2.67
C LEU A 27 -6.27 -4.86 2.82
N GLY A 28 -6.70 -5.81 3.64
CA GLY A 28 -6.00 -7.07 3.81
C GLY A 28 -6.14 -8.01 2.60
N SER A 29 -5.25 -9.01 2.50
CA SER A 29 -5.23 -9.95 1.37
C SER A 29 -6.47 -10.84 1.28
N GLU A 30 -6.99 -11.29 2.41
CA GLU A 30 -8.17 -12.17 2.48
C GLU A 30 -9.44 -11.42 2.87
N SER A 31 -9.34 -10.50 3.83
CA SER A 31 -10.48 -9.73 4.34
C SER A 31 -10.09 -8.28 4.56
N MET A 32 -11.03 -7.39 4.30
CA MET A 32 -10.92 -5.98 4.67
C MET A 32 -11.70 -5.68 5.94
N LYS A 33 -11.30 -4.62 6.65
CA LYS A 33 -12.07 -4.01 7.73
C LYS A 33 -12.28 -2.55 7.37
N ILE A 34 -13.49 -2.07 7.56
CA ILE A 34 -13.88 -0.70 7.27
C ILE A 34 -14.15 -0.02 8.60
N ALA A 35 -13.52 1.11 8.85
CA ALA A 35 -13.85 1.93 10.01
C ALA A 35 -14.33 3.31 9.55
N ILE A 36 -15.14 3.93 10.40
CA ILE A 36 -15.76 5.22 10.10
C ILE A 36 -15.73 6.13 11.31
N VAL A 37 -15.70 7.43 11.05
CA VAL A 37 -16.00 8.48 12.02
C VAL A 37 -16.98 9.47 11.41
N LYS A 38 -18.02 9.79 12.16
CA LYS A 38 -19.00 10.82 11.83
C LYS A 38 -19.26 11.70 13.06
N PRO A 39 -19.73 12.95 12.89
CA PRO A 39 -19.96 13.84 14.02
C PRO A 39 -20.88 13.23 15.08
N GLY A 40 -20.47 13.35 16.35
CA GLY A 40 -21.24 12.87 17.50
C GLY A 40 -21.19 11.36 17.75
N VAL A 41 -20.44 10.59 16.94
CA VAL A 41 -20.30 9.14 17.09
C VAL A 41 -18.81 8.78 17.23
N PRO A 42 -18.44 7.88 18.16
CA PRO A 42 -17.07 7.37 18.25
C PRO A 42 -16.62 6.68 16.95
N MET A 43 -15.29 6.58 16.76
CA MET A 43 -14.73 5.76 15.69
C MET A 43 -15.09 4.31 15.89
N GLU A 44 -15.64 3.65 14.88
CA GLU A 44 -16.08 2.26 14.98
C GLU A 44 -15.93 1.49 13.67
N ILE A 45 -15.95 0.17 13.76
CA ILE A 45 -15.90 -0.73 12.61
C ILE A 45 -17.28 -0.86 12.00
N VAL A 46 -17.37 -0.63 10.70
CA VAL A 46 -18.57 -0.83 9.90
C VAL A 46 -18.82 -2.32 9.70
N LEU A 47 -20.03 -2.76 9.98
CA LEU A 47 -20.46 -4.13 9.74
C LEU A 47 -20.81 -4.33 8.27
N ASN A 48 -20.52 -5.51 7.75
CA ASN A 48 -21.00 -5.90 6.41
C ASN A 48 -22.49 -6.34 6.46
N LYS A 49 -23.03 -6.73 5.31
CA LYS A 49 -24.44 -7.15 5.19
C LYS A 49 -24.79 -8.38 6.02
N GLU A 50 -23.81 -9.20 6.34
CA GLU A 50 -23.92 -10.37 7.20
C GLU A 50 -23.63 -10.06 8.69
N SER A 51 -23.61 -8.76 9.05
CA SER A 51 -23.33 -8.26 10.40
C SER A 51 -21.94 -8.68 10.93
N GLN A 52 -20.99 -8.90 10.01
CA GLN A 52 -19.62 -9.23 10.38
C GLN A 52 -18.71 -8.01 10.32
N ARG A 53 -17.71 -7.98 11.19
CA ARG A 53 -16.71 -6.90 11.27
C ARG A 53 -15.58 -7.04 10.24
N LYS A 54 -15.47 -8.22 9.62
CA LYS A 54 -14.54 -8.54 8.54
C LYS A 54 -15.32 -8.86 7.29
N THR A 55 -14.92 -8.29 6.18
CA THR A 55 -15.55 -8.52 4.87
C THR A 55 -14.54 -9.20 3.95
N PRO A 56 -14.84 -10.38 3.40
CA PRO A 56 -13.95 -11.03 2.44
C PRO A 56 -13.64 -10.13 1.24
N VAL A 57 -12.36 -10.03 0.85
CA VAL A 57 -11.93 -9.33 -0.36
C VAL A 57 -12.07 -10.28 -1.54
N THR A 58 -13.32 -10.50 -1.93
CA THR A 58 -13.70 -11.41 -3.01
C THR A 58 -14.77 -10.73 -3.86
N VAL A 59 -14.62 -10.83 -5.17
CA VAL A 59 -15.60 -10.36 -6.17
C VAL A 59 -15.98 -11.53 -7.03
N ALA A 60 -17.28 -11.81 -7.17
CA ALA A 60 -17.77 -12.79 -8.14
C ALA A 60 -18.56 -12.09 -9.24
N LEU A 61 -18.16 -12.36 -10.48
CA LEU A 61 -18.70 -11.73 -11.68
C LEU A 61 -19.55 -12.74 -12.44
N LYS A 62 -20.86 -12.58 -12.32
CA LYS A 62 -21.82 -13.48 -12.96
C LYS A 62 -22.72 -12.67 -13.90
N GLU A 63 -22.55 -12.84 -15.22
CA GLU A 63 -23.34 -12.14 -16.26
C GLU A 63 -23.48 -10.63 -15.96
N ASN A 64 -24.67 -10.19 -15.51
CA ASN A 64 -24.96 -8.80 -15.16
C ASN A 64 -24.90 -8.52 -13.65
N GLU A 65 -24.45 -9.48 -12.85
CA GLU A 65 -24.41 -9.39 -11.38
C GLU A 65 -22.98 -9.34 -10.86
N ARG A 66 -22.72 -8.46 -9.88
CA ARG A 66 -21.49 -8.41 -9.11
C ARG A 66 -21.79 -8.75 -7.66
N LEU A 67 -21.22 -9.83 -7.17
CA LEU A 67 -21.31 -10.23 -5.78
C LEU A 67 -20.03 -9.86 -5.04
N PHE A 68 -20.15 -9.52 -3.76
CA PHE A 68 -19.04 -9.12 -2.90
C PHE A 68 -19.10 -9.87 -1.57
N GLY A 69 -18.00 -9.81 -0.82
CA GLY A 69 -17.90 -10.32 0.54
C GLY A 69 -18.29 -11.80 0.64
N ASP A 70 -19.12 -12.13 1.61
CA ASP A 70 -19.52 -13.51 1.91
C ASP A 70 -20.32 -14.16 0.78
N SER A 71 -21.15 -13.39 0.08
CA SER A 71 -21.88 -13.87 -1.09
C SER A 71 -20.93 -14.29 -2.22
N ALA A 72 -19.91 -13.49 -2.51
CA ALA A 72 -18.86 -13.82 -3.49
C ALA A 72 -17.99 -14.99 -3.00
N MET A 73 -17.70 -15.07 -1.71
CA MET A 73 -16.98 -16.19 -1.12
C MET A 73 -17.77 -17.50 -1.28
N GLY A 74 -19.10 -17.47 -1.13
CA GLY A 74 -19.96 -18.61 -1.46
C GLY A 74 -19.83 -19.06 -2.92
N MET A 75 -19.70 -18.12 -3.85
CA MET A 75 -19.48 -18.40 -5.27
C MET A 75 -18.10 -18.98 -5.55
N SER A 76 -17.06 -18.66 -4.76
CA SER A 76 -15.73 -19.23 -4.92
C SER A 76 -15.70 -20.78 -4.76
N ILE A 77 -16.74 -21.33 -4.13
CA ILE A 77 -16.93 -22.78 -3.97
C ILE A 77 -17.85 -23.34 -5.06
N LYS A 78 -18.96 -22.64 -5.34
CA LYS A 78 -19.97 -23.10 -6.32
C LYS A 78 -19.48 -22.99 -7.75
N ASN A 79 -18.83 -21.89 -8.09
CA ASN A 79 -18.24 -21.60 -9.39
C ASN A 79 -16.90 -20.86 -9.22
N PRO A 80 -15.79 -21.58 -8.94
CA PRO A 80 -14.49 -20.95 -8.67
C PRO A 80 -13.94 -20.07 -9.80
N LYS A 81 -14.38 -20.27 -11.05
CA LYS A 81 -13.89 -19.53 -12.22
C LYS A 81 -14.26 -18.05 -12.22
N ILE A 82 -15.40 -17.71 -11.61
CA ILE A 82 -15.93 -16.33 -11.64
C ILE A 82 -15.63 -15.54 -10.36
N ALA A 83 -15.09 -16.17 -9.32
CA ALA A 83 -14.84 -15.55 -8.02
C ALA A 83 -13.35 -15.22 -7.84
N LEU A 84 -13.04 -13.94 -7.95
CA LEU A 84 -11.68 -13.40 -7.92
C LEU A 84 -11.30 -12.98 -6.50
N ARG A 85 -10.13 -13.42 -6.04
CA ARG A 85 -9.58 -13.12 -4.71
C ARG A 85 -8.05 -13.08 -4.77
N TYR A 86 -7.40 -12.45 -3.80
CA TYR A 86 -5.94 -12.24 -3.74
C TYR A 86 -5.36 -11.50 -4.95
N PHE A 87 -6.16 -10.73 -5.66
CA PHE A 87 -5.76 -9.99 -6.84
C PHE A 87 -4.88 -8.76 -6.52
N GLN A 88 -4.78 -8.38 -5.25
CA GLN A 88 -3.92 -7.28 -4.79
C GLN A 88 -2.44 -7.53 -5.11
N ASP A 89 -2.01 -8.80 -5.11
CA ASP A 89 -0.64 -9.19 -5.46
C ASP A 89 -0.28 -8.93 -6.93
N LEU A 90 -1.31 -8.69 -7.77
CA LEU A 90 -1.18 -8.42 -9.21
C LEU A 90 -1.22 -6.93 -9.56
N LEU A 91 -1.51 -6.05 -8.59
CA LEU A 91 -1.55 -4.61 -8.80
C LEU A 91 -0.21 -4.09 -9.32
N GLY A 92 -0.25 -3.36 -10.43
CA GLY A 92 0.94 -2.78 -11.03
C GLY A 92 1.96 -3.80 -11.56
N LYS A 93 1.62 -5.07 -11.79
CA LYS A 93 2.54 -6.10 -12.29
C LYS A 93 2.41 -6.31 -13.79
N HIS A 94 3.54 -6.57 -14.42
CA HIS A 94 3.59 -7.09 -15.79
C HIS A 94 3.18 -8.55 -15.81
N ILE A 95 2.69 -9.02 -16.95
CA ILE A 95 2.17 -10.39 -17.11
C ILE A 95 3.23 -11.49 -16.89
N ASP A 96 4.49 -11.18 -17.11
CA ASP A 96 5.65 -12.07 -16.95
C ASP A 96 6.27 -12.02 -15.53
N ASN A 97 5.71 -11.20 -14.64
CA ASN A 97 6.22 -11.09 -13.27
C ASN A 97 6.03 -12.41 -12.50
N PRO A 98 7.01 -12.84 -11.67
CA PRO A 98 6.92 -14.07 -10.86
C PRO A 98 5.67 -14.15 -9.97
N GLN A 99 5.15 -13.02 -9.48
CA GLN A 99 3.90 -12.98 -8.70
C GLN A 99 2.69 -13.42 -9.53
N VAL A 100 2.68 -13.16 -10.84
CA VAL A 100 1.64 -13.64 -11.76
C VAL A 100 1.72 -15.16 -11.92
N THR A 101 2.94 -15.71 -12.00
CA THR A 101 3.17 -17.15 -12.04
C THR A 101 2.70 -17.84 -10.76
N LEU A 102 3.01 -17.24 -9.60
CA LEU A 102 2.55 -17.73 -8.30
C LEU A 102 1.02 -17.68 -8.20
N TYR A 103 0.40 -16.59 -8.68
CA TYR A 103 -1.06 -16.48 -8.71
C TYR A 103 -1.70 -17.56 -9.56
N ARG A 104 -1.18 -17.83 -10.76
CA ARG A 104 -1.68 -18.91 -11.65
C ARG A 104 -1.57 -20.29 -11.01
N TRP A 105 -0.52 -20.52 -10.23
CA TRP A 105 -0.37 -21.76 -9.48
C TRP A 105 -1.40 -21.88 -8.35
N ARG A 106 -1.65 -20.78 -7.62
CA ARG A 106 -2.64 -20.74 -6.53
C ARG A 106 -4.07 -20.85 -7.03
N PHE A 107 -4.37 -20.20 -8.15
CA PHE A 107 -5.71 -20.04 -8.74
C PHE A 107 -5.73 -20.46 -10.22
N PRO A 108 -5.48 -21.76 -10.51
CA PRO A 108 -5.37 -22.26 -11.90
C PRO A 108 -6.66 -22.13 -12.69
N GLN A 109 -7.80 -21.89 -12.03
CA GLN A 109 -9.10 -21.66 -12.64
C GLN A 109 -9.26 -20.29 -13.31
N HIS A 110 -8.36 -19.34 -13.02
CA HIS A 110 -8.43 -17.99 -13.57
C HIS A 110 -7.53 -17.85 -14.79
N GLU A 111 -8.12 -17.40 -15.90
CA GLU A 111 -7.35 -17.07 -17.10
C GLU A 111 -6.79 -15.65 -16.97
N LEU A 112 -5.47 -15.53 -16.98
CA LEU A 112 -4.75 -14.26 -16.97
C LEU A 112 -4.13 -14.02 -18.33
N VAL A 113 -4.47 -12.90 -18.96
CA VAL A 113 -3.96 -12.46 -20.25
C VAL A 113 -3.22 -11.12 -20.12
N LYS A 114 -2.47 -10.78 -21.14
CA LYS A 114 -1.69 -9.56 -21.22
C LYS A 114 -2.56 -8.41 -21.75
N ASP A 115 -2.48 -7.26 -21.10
CA ASP A 115 -2.98 -6.00 -21.66
C ASP A 115 -2.04 -5.53 -22.78
N GLU A 116 -2.57 -5.40 -24.00
CA GLU A 116 -1.79 -5.03 -25.18
C GLU A 116 -1.12 -3.64 -25.07
N ARG A 117 -1.74 -2.71 -24.34
CA ARG A 117 -1.25 -1.34 -24.18
C ARG A 117 -0.26 -1.20 -23.02
N ARG A 118 -0.61 -1.78 -21.88
CA ARG A 118 0.11 -1.59 -20.61
C ARG A 118 1.07 -2.73 -20.30
N GLN A 119 0.98 -3.86 -21.01
CA GLN A 119 1.73 -5.09 -20.74
C GLN A 119 1.45 -5.69 -19.36
N THR A 120 0.38 -5.23 -18.68
CA THR A 120 -0.03 -5.66 -17.36
C THR A 120 -1.00 -6.83 -17.43
N VAL A 121 -1.47 -7.25 -16.26
CA VAL A 121 -2.38 -8.39 -16.11
C VAL A 121 -3.82 -7.99 -16.38
N ILE A 122 -4.56 -8.85 -17.08
CA ILE A 122 -6.00 -8.81 -17.24
C ILE A 122 -6.59 -10.17 -16.85
N PHE A 123 -7.61 -10.16 -16.02
CA PHE A 123 -8.49 -11.31 -15.77
C PHE A 123 -9.48 -11.45 -16.92
N LYS A 124 -9.44 -12.57 -17.61
CA LYS A 124 -10.36 -12.86 -18.70
C LYS A 124 -11.35 -13.94 -18.27
N LEU A 125 -12.59 -13.53 -18.01
CA LEU A 125 -13.69 -14.44 -17.66
C LEU A 125 -14.46 -14.90 -18.91
N SER A 126 -14.59 -13.99 -19.89
CA SER A 126 -15.15 -14.27 -21.21
C SER A 126 -14.52 -13.33 -22.24
N HIS A 127 -15.00 -13.36 -23.48
CA HIS A 127 -14.56 -12.41 -24.50
C HIS A 127 -14.94 -10.95 -24.15
N GLU A 128 -16.10 -10.75 -23.54
CA GLU A 128 -16.63 -9.43 -23.17
C GLU A 128 -16.25 -9.01 -21.75
N MET A 129 -16.07 -9.97 -20.84
CA MET A 129 -15.76 -9.71 -19.43
C MET A 129 -14.25 -9.86 -19.18
N GLN A 130 -13.55 -8.75 -19.27
CA GLN A 130 -12.12 -8.64 -19.02
C GLN A 130 -11.86 -7.45 -18.08
N TYR A 131 -11.13 -7.68 -16.99
CA TYR A 131 -10.89 -6.67 -15.97
C TYR A 131 -9.44 -6.71 -15.49
N SER A 132 -8.87 -5.53 -15.32
CA SER A 132 -7.57 -5.39 -14.64
C SER A 132 -7.71 -5.60 -13.12
N PRO A 133 -6.63 -5.94 -12.40
CA PRO A 133 -6.63 -5.98 -10.94
C PRO A 133 -7.09 -4.66 -10.31
N GLU A 134 -6.75 -3.53 -10.92
CA GLU A 134 -7.15 -2.19 -10.48
C GLU A 134 -8.67 -1.98 -10.60
N GLU A 135 -9.31 -2.45 -11.67
CA GLU A 135 -10.77 -2.37 -11.82
C GLU A 135 -11.49 -3.26 -10.80
N ILE A 136 -10.95 -4.46 -10.53
CA ILE A 136 -11.52 -5.34 -9.50
C ILE A 136 -11.37 -4.71 -8.11
N LEU A 137 -10.21 -4.10 -7.81
CA LEU A 137 -10.02 -3.36 -6.57
C LEU A 137 -10.98 -2.17 -6.48
N ALA A 138 -11.21 -1.45 -7.58
CA ALA A 138 -12.17 -0.35 -7.62
C ALA A 138 -13.60 -0.83 -7.28
N MET A 139 -14.02 -2.01 -7.76
CA MET A 139 -15.30 -2.60 -7.38
C MET A 139 -15.38 -2.87 -5.87
N VAL A 140 -14.31 -3.41 -5.26
CA VAL A 140 -14.24 -3.66 -3.82
C VAL A 140 -14.28 -2.36 -3.02
N LEU A 141 -13.52 -1.34 -3.44
CA LEU A 141 -13.51 -0.04 -2.77
C LEU A 141 -14.86 0.68 -2.88
N ASN A 142 -15.52 0.58 -4.04
CA ASN A 142 -16.88 1.11 -4.21
C ASN A 142 -17.89 0.37 -3.30
N TYR A 143 -17.78 -0.95 -3.17
CA TYR A 143 -18.58 -1.73 -2.23
C TYR A 143 -18.32 -1.31 -0.78
N SER A 144 -17.05 -1.10 -0.42
CA SER A 144 -16.66 -0.62 0.92
C SER A 144 -17.27 0.75 1.22
N ARG A 145 -17.26 1.65 0.23
CA ARG A 145 -17.90 2.98 0.33
C ARG A 145 -19.39 2.83 0.58
N GLY A 146 -20.06 1.97 -0.19
CA GLY A 146 -21.51 1.73 -0.01
C GLY A 146 -21.86 1.23 1.39
N LEU A 147 -21.07 0.32 1.97
CA LEU A 147 -21.25 -0.14 3.35
C LEU A 147 -21.06 1.01 4.36
N ALA A 148 -20.06 1.85 4.14
CA ALA A 148 -19.81 3.00 5.01
C ALA A 148 -20.92 4.06 4.90
N GLU A 149 -21.43 4.34 3.70
CA GLU A 149 -22.53 5.27 3.44
C GLU A 149 -23.85 4.77 4.07
N GLU A 150 -24.15 3.48 3.94
CA GLU A 150 -25.31 2.85 4.59
C GLU A 150 -25.22 2.97 6.10
N PHE A 151 -24.08 2.67 6.69
CA PHE A 151 -23.84 2.82 8.13
C PHE A 151 -23.88 4.28 8.59
N ALA A 152 -23.33 5.20 7.81
CA ALA A 152 -23.29 6.62 8.14
C ALA A 152 -24.63 7.34 7.92
N GLU A 153 -25.51 6.79 7.08
CA GLU A 153 -26.74 7.43 6.55
C GLU A 153 -26.42 8.75 5.81
N GLN A 154 -25.24 8.84 5.21
CA GLN A 154 -24.78 10.01 4.46
C GLN A 154 -23.68 9.61 3.47
N PRO A 155 -23.44 10.43 2.40
CA PRO A 155 -22.34 10.19 1.47
C PRO A 155 -20.98 10.17 2.17
N VAL A 156 -20.08 9.30 1.72
CA VAL A 156 -18.69 9.19 2.20
C VAL A 156 -17.76 9.27 0.99
N LYS A 157 -16.90 10.28 0.95
CA LYS A 157 -15.94 10.47 -0.15
C LYS A 157 -14.49 10.38 0.29
N ASP A 158 -14.19 10.89 1.48
CA ASP A 158 -12.84 10.97 2.02
C ASP A 158 -12.44 9.67 2.71
N ALA A 159 -11.31 9.09 2.31
CA ALA A 159 -10.83 7.82 2.84
C ALA A 159 -9.31 7.81 3.09
N VAL A 160 -8.90 7.04 4.10
CA VAL A 160 -7.52 6.56 4.27
C VAL A 160 -7.52 5.05 4.02
N ILE A 161 -6.61 4.58 3.18
CA ILE A 161 -6.51 3.17 2.78
C ILE A 161 -5.16 2.62 3.25
N THR A 162 -5.16 1.45 3.90
CA THR A 162 -3.90 0.80 4.24
C THR A 162 -3.30 0.08 3.04
N VAL A 163 -1.98 0.04 2.99
CA VAL A 163 -1.22 -0.71 2.00
C VAL A 163 -0.03 -1.41 2.66
N PRO A 164 0.42 -2.55 2.14
CA PRO A 164 1.65 -3.16 2.61
C PRO A 164 2.85 -2.21 2.46
N VAL A 165 3.71 -2.14 3.48
CA VAL A 165 4.88 -1.26 3.48
C VAL A 165 5.82 -1.50 2.30
N TYR A 166 5.87 -2.73 1.79
CA TYR A 166 6.68 -3.13 0.64
C TYR A 166 6.05 -2.80 -0.72
N PHE A 167 4.88 -2.16 -0.76
CA PHE A 167 4.34 -1.65 -2.02
C PHE A 167 5.23 -0.55 -2.58
N ASN A 168 5.71 -0.76 -3.80
CA ASN A 168 6.52 0.19 -4.54
C ASN A 168 5.65 1.30 -5.17
N GLN A 169 6.26 2.21 -5.93
CA GLN A 169 5.56 3.35 -6.55
C GLN A 169 4.45 2.90 -7.52
N ALA A 170 4.67 1.82 -8.27
CA ALA A 170 3.67 1.30 -9.22
C ALA A 170 2.46 0.73 -8.48
N GLU A 171 2.68 -0.08 -7.44
CA GLU A 171 1.65 -0.70 -6.62
C GLU A 171 0.81 0.36 -5.87
N ARG A 172 1.46 1.38 -5.25
CA ARG A 172 0.76 2.49 -4.57
C ARG A 172 -0.11 3.30 -5.54
N ARG A 173 0.41 3.62 -6.72
CA ARG A 173 -0.35 4.33 -7.76
C ARG A 173 -1.51 3.51 -8.29
N ALA A 174 -1.37 2.18 -8.40
CA ALA A 174 -2.45 1.30 -8.78
C ALA A 174 -3.61 1.34 -7.77
N VAL A 175 -3.32 1.39 -6.44
CA VAL A 175 -4.34 1.56 -5.40
C VAL A 175 -5.03 2.92 -5.50
N LEU A 176 -4.27 4.02 -5.67
CA LEU A 176 -4.84 5.35 -5.86
C LEU A 176 -5.75 5.42 -7.08
N HIS A 177 -5.37 4.76 -8.15
CA HIS A 177 -6.15 4.68 -9.38
C HIS A 177 -7.47 3.92 -9.19
N ALA A 178 -7.39 2.76 -8.51
CA ALA A 178 -8.58 2.00 -8.15
C ALA A 178 -9.55 2.81 -7.27
N ALA A 179 -9.03 3.56 -6.31
CA ALA A 179 -9.82 4.44 -5.45
C ALA A 179 -10.48 5.59 -6.25
N GLN A 180 -9.76 6.17 -7.21
CA GLN A 180 -10.30 7.18 -8.12
C GLN A 180 -11.47 6.62 -8.96
N MET A 181 -11.34 5.40 -9.51
CA MET A 181 -12.43 4.73 -10.23
C MET A 181 -13.63 4.43 -9.34
N ALA A 182 -13.41 4.28 -8.03
CA ALA A 182 -14.47 4.08 -7.03
C ALA A 182 -15.07 5.40 -6.51
N ASP A 183 -14.70 6.56 -7.08
CA ASP A 183 -15.11 7.91 -6.62
C ASP A 183 -14.76 8.16 -5.14
N LEU A 184 -13.63 7.61 -4.68
CA LEU A 184 -13.06 7.88 -3.37
C LEU A 184 -11.91 8.87 -3.49
N LYS A 185 -11.94 9.91 -2.66
CA LYS A 185 -10.82 10.81 -2.45
C LYS A 185 -9.93 10.25 -1.36
N VAL A 186 -8.77 9.74 -1.76
CA VAL A 186 -7.78 9.23 -0.81
C VAL A 186 -7.08 10.42 -0.15
N LEU A 187 -7.28 10.56 1.16
CA LEU A 187 -6.56 11.55 1.96
C LEU A 187 -5.11 11.11 2.17
N GLN A 188 -4.90 9.82 2.34
CA GLN A 188 -3.58 9.21 2.49
C GLN A 188 -3.65 7.69 2.24
N LEU A 189 -2.60 7.13 1.62
CA LEU A 189 -2.24 5.72 1.78
C LEU A 189 -1.35 5.61 3.02
N ILE A 190 -1.71 4.75 3.97
CA ILE A 190 -0.92 4.51 5.18
C ILE A 190 -0.42 3.06 5.17
N ASN A 191 0.84 2.82 5.58
CA ASN A 191 1.31 1.45 5.69
C ASN A 191 0.60 0.71 6.82
N ASP A 192 0.30 -0.59 6.63
CA ASP A 192 -0.49 -1.40 7.57
C ASP A 192 0.04 -1.28 9.00
N ASN A 193 1.32 -1.58 9.22
CA ASN A 193 1.91 -1.52 10.56
C ASN A 193 2.10 -0.10 11.09
N THR A 194 2.17 0.92 10.22
CA THR A 194 2.14 2.33 10.65
C THR A 194 0.77 2.69 11.21
N ALA A 195 -0.31 2.21 10.58
CA ALA A 195 -1.67 2.38 11.10
C ALA A 195 -1.85 1.64 12.44
N VAL A 196 -1.37 0.40 12.56
CA VAL A 196 -1.35 -0.36 13.81
C VAL A 196 -0.59 0.40 14.91
N ALA A 197 0.60 0.90 14.59
CA ALA A 197 1.44 1.66 15.52
C ALA A 197 0.76 2.96 15.95
N LEU A 198 0.08 3.65 15.04
CA LEU A 198 -0.68 4.85 15.38
C LEU A 198 -1.82 4.52 16.36
N ASN A 199 -2.60 3.46 16.09
CA ASN A 199 -3.64 2.99 17.00
C ASN A 199 -3.07 2.67 18.38
N TYR A 200 -1.97 1.91 18.46
CA TYR A 200 -1.27 1.59 19.69
C TYR A 200 -0.85 2.83 20.47
N GLY A 201 -0.21 3.80 19.79
CA GLY A 201 0.28 5.03 20.41
C GLY A 201 -0.84 5.97 20.88
N VAL A 202 -1.95 6.04 20.14
CA VAL A 202 -3.13 6.86 20.52
C VAL A 202 -3.71 6.39 21.85
N PHE A 203 -3.87 5.08 22.05
CA PHE A 203 -4.39 4.52 23.31
C PHE A 203 -3.42 4.66 24.47
N ARG A 204 -2.12 4.70 24.20
CA ARG A 204 -1.03 4.83 25.20
C ARG A 204 -0.39 6.21 25.22
N ARG A 205 -1.09 7.21 24.72
CA ARG A 205 -0.59 8.58 24.60
C ARG A 205 -0.02 9.15 25.90
N LYS A 206 -0.57 8.75 27.06
CA LYS A 206 -0.13 9.22 28.37
C LYS A 206 1.22 8.63 28.79
N ASP A 207 1.56 7.47 28.27
CA ASP A 207 2.77 6.73 28.58
C ASP A 207 3.95 7.19 27.71
N ILE A 208 3.68 7.88 26.59
CA ILE A 208 4.70 8.42 25.69
C ILE A 208 5.24 9.73 26.27
N ASN A 209 6.53 9.74 26.54
CA ASN A 209 7.27 10.87 27.11
C ASN A 209 8.55 11.16 26.30
N ALA A 210 9.51 11.88 26.89
CA ALA A 210 10.78 12.21 26.23
C ALA A 210 11.74 11.00 26.11
N THR A 211 11.52 9.95 26.91
CA THR A 211 12.29 8.70 26.82
C THR A 211 11.83 7.91 25.60
N VAL A 212 12.79 7.45 24.82
CA VAL A 212 12.55 6.63 23.63
C VAL A 212 12.02 5.27 24.05
N GLN A 213 10.95 4.82 23.38
CA GLN A 213 10.38 3.48 23.51
C GLN A 213 10.38 2.82 22.13
N ASN A 214 10.99 1.66 22.01
CA ASN A 214 11.08 0.90 20.76
C ASN A 214 10.17 -0.32 20.81
N ILE A 215 9.13 -0.31 20.02
CA ILE A 215 8.12 -1.38 19.94
C ILE A 215 8.24 -2.06 18.57
N MET A 216 8.29 -3.38 18.58
CA MET A 216 8.28 -4.20 17.39
C MET A 216 6.86 -4.73 17.16
N PHE A 217 6.30 -4.47 16.00
CA PHE A 217 5.02 -5.05 15.55
C PHE A 217 5.31 -6.17 14.57
N TYR A 218 4.91 -7.38 14.92
CA TYR A 218 5.01 -8.56 14.05
C TYR A 218 3.63 -8.90 13.52
N ASP A 219 3.40 -8.59 12.26
CA ASP A 219 2.13 -8.79 11.57
C ASP A 219 2.24 -9.97 10.61
N MET A 220 1.50 -11.05 10.90
CA MET A 220 1.36 -12.19 10.02
C MET A 220 -0.10 -12.33 9.60
N GLY A 221 -0.37 -11.86 8.39
CA GLY A 221 -1.69 -11.90 7.78
C GLY A 221 -1.97 -13.20 7.01
N ALA A 222 -2.96 -13.13 6.12
CA ALA A 222 -3.30 -14.25 5.25
C ALA A 222 -2.26 -14.44 4.13
N GLY A 223 -1.77 -13.35 3.51
CA GLY A 223 -0.90 -13.41 2.34
C GLY A 223 0.59 -13.20 2.63
N ASN A 224 0.93 -12.45 3.66
CA ASN A 224 2.29 -11.98 3.90
C ASN A 224 2.59 -11.81 5.39
N THR A 225 3.86 -11.57 5.70
CA THR A 225 4.35 -11.21 7.04
C THR A 225 5.19 -9.95 6.95
N VAL A 226 4.94 -9.00 7.87
CA VAL A 226 5.71 -7.76 8.00
C VAL A 226 6.11 -7.56 9.46
N CYS A 227 7.38 -7.26 9.69
CA CYS A 227 7.90 -6.86 10.98
C CYS A 227 8.34 -5.39 10.93
N THR A 228 7.86 -4.56 11.86
CA THR A 228 8.15 -3.13 11.88
C THR A 228 8.60 -2.68 13.26
N ILE A 229 9.74 -2.01 13.35
CA ILE A 229 10.24 -1.40 14.57
C ILE A 229 9.86 0.08 14.58
N VAL A 230 9.18 0.48 15.64
CA VAL A 230 8.62 1.83 15.80
C VAL A 230 9.16 2.45 17.08
N THR A 231 9.70 3.65 16.97
CA THR A 231 10.11 4.47 18.11
C THR A 231 9.02 5.45 18.48
N TYR A 232 8.64 5.47 19.75
CA TYR A 232 7.73 6.46 20.34
C TYR A 232 8.49 7.40 21.23
N GLN A 233 8.23 8.71 21.12
CA GLN A 233 8.75 9.76 22.00
C GLN A 233 7.92 11.04 21.84
N THR A 234 8.06 11.97 22.78
CA THR A 234 7.54 13.33 22.60
C THR A 234 8.59 14.22 21.94
N VAL A 235 8.17 15.05 21.00
CA VAL A 235 9.02 16.02 20.31
C VAL A 235 8.46 17.43 20.45
N LYS A 236 9.35 18.43 20.53
CA LYS A 236 8.97 19.84 20.52
C LYS A 236 8.77 20.31 19.09
N THR A 237 7.61 20.89 18.81
CA THR A 237 7.28 21.51 17.53
C THR A 237 7.21 23.03 17.69
N LYS A 238 7.51 23.78 16.62
CA LYS A 238 7.50 25.25 16.66
C LYS A 238 6.10 25.80 16.92
N ASP A 239 5.07 25.12 16.34
CA ASP A 239 3.72 25.68 16.28
C ASP A 239 2.75 25.09 17.32
N SER A 240 3.02 23.88 17.85
CA SER A 240 2.05 23.12 18.64
C SER A 240 2.58 22.64 20.00
N GLY A 241 3.77 23.10 20.42
CA GLY A 241 4.39 22.67 21.67
C GLY A 241 4.88 21.22 21.62
N THR A 242 4.82 20.50 22.75
CA THR A 242 5.28 19.10 22.83
C THR A 242 4.18 18.15 22.33
N GLN A 243 4.51 17.31 21.33
CA GLN A 243 3.60 16.35 20.72
C GLN A 243 4.19 14.93 20.74
N PRO A 244 3.36 13.89 20.91
CA PRO A 244 3.83 12.53 20.72
C PRO A 244 4.12 12.27 19.25
N GLN A 245 5.17 11.53 18.99
CA GLN A 245 5.60 11.10 17.67
C GLN A 245 5.82 9.60 17.66
N LEU A 246 5.43 8.97 16.58
CA LEU A 246 5.93 7.67 16.17
C LEU A 246 6.85 7.82 14.95
N GLN A 247 7.92 7.04 14.93
CA GLN A 247 8.84 6.99 13.81
C GLN A 247 9.16 5.55 13.47
N ILE A 248 8.99 5.18 12.22
CA ILE A 248 9.38 3.88 11.68
C ILE A 248 10.91 3.84 11.59
N ARG A 249 11.52 2.86 12.25
CA ARG A 249 12.98 2.72 12.32
C ARG A 249 13.50 1.57 11.49
N GLY A 250 12.77 0.46 11.46
CA GLY A 250 13.15 -0.72 10.74
C GLY A 250 11.97 -1.48 10.20
N VAL A 251 12.16 -2.12 9.05
CA VAL A 251 11.15 -2.94 8.37
C VAL A 251 11.78 -4.18 7.80
N GLY A 252 11.15 -5.32 8.04
CA GLY A 252 11.41 -6.58 7.37
C GLY A 252 10.11 -7.21 6.91
N PHE A 253 10.14 -7.97 5.83
CA PHE A 253 8.93 -8.59 5.28
C PHE A 253 9.22 -9.89 4.55
N ASP A 254 8.15 -10.67 4.37
CA ASP A 254 8.11 -11.86 3.53
C ASP A 254 6.75 -11.88 2.80
N ARG A 255 6.76 -11.69 1.48
CA ARG A 255 5.56 -11.53 0.64
C ARG A 255 4.73 -12.82 0.50
N THR A 256 5.28 -13.97 0.87
CA THR A 256 4.65 -15.28 0.68
C THR A 256 4.47 -16.06 1.97
N LEU A 257 4.88 -15.52 3.11
CA LEU A 257 4.71 -16.13 4.42
C LEU A 257 3.40 -15.65 5.04
N GLY A 258 2.38 -16.49 5.04
CA GLY A 258 1.07 -16.15 5.61
C GLY A 258 0.15 -17.37 5.75
N GLY A 259 -1.05 -17.10 6.27
CA GLY A 259 -2.05 -18.14 6.54
C GLY A 259 -2.48 -18.94 5.32
N LEU A 260 -2.51 -18.34 4.14
CA LEU A 260 -2.89 -18.99 2.89
C LEU A 260 -1.94 -20.12 2.51
N GLU A 261 -0.64 -19.95 2.70
CA GLU A 261 0.34 -21.01 2.43
C GLU A 261 0.14 -22.21 3.36
N MET A 262 -0.23 -21.97 4.60
CA MET A 262 -0.58 -23.04 5.54
C MET A 262 -1.83 -23.81 5.07
N GLU A 263 -2.83 -23.07 4.54
CA GLU A 263 -4.06 -23.65 4.01
C GLU A 263 -3.80 -24.52 2.76
N TYR A 264 -2.91 -24.10 1.88
CA TYR A 264 -2.54 -24.90 0.71
C TYR A 264 -1.87 -26.22 1.11
N ARG A 265 -0.99 -26.20 2.11
CA ARG A 265 -0.36 -27.43 2.61
C ARG A 265 -1.38 -28.38 3.23
N LEU A 266 -2.31 -27.85 4.03
CA LEU A 266 -3.42 -28.65 4.58
C LEU A 266 -4.33 -29.18 3.46
N ARG A 267 -4.72 -28.33 2.50
CA ARG A 267 -5.53 -28.75 1.35
C ARG A 267 -4.86 -29.92 0.61
N ASP A 268 -3.60 -29.79 0.29
CA ASP A 268 -2.86 -30.80 -0.47
C ASP A 268 -2.69 -32.10 0.33
N TYR A 269 -2.61 -31.99 1.65
CA TYR A 269 -2.64 -33.16 2.54
C TYR A 269 -4.02 -33.82 2.52
N LEU A 270 -5.11 -33.08 2.62
CA LEU A 270 -6.46 -33.63 2.50
C LEU A 270 -6.71 -34.26 1.13
N VAL A 271 -6.17 -33.68 0.05
CA VAL A 271 -6.17 -34.32 -1.29
C VAL A 271 -5.52 -35.69 -1.27
N LYS A 272 -4.33 -35.80 -0.67
CA LYS A 272 -3.62 -37.11 -0.55
C LYS A 272 -4.45 -38.13 0.23
N LEU A 273 -5.08 -37.72 1.33
CA LEU A 273 -5.92 -38.59 2.14
C LEU A 273 -7.18 -39.04 1.37
N PHE A 274 -7.85 -38.13 0.65
CA PHE A 274 -9.01 -38.50 -0.17
C PHE A 274 -8.62 -39.48 -1.29
N ASN A 275 -7.59 -39.17 -2.05
CA ASN A 275 -7.14 -40.03 -3.15
C ASN A 275 -6.68 -41.41 -2.66
N LYS A 276 -6.18 -41.50 -1.40
CA LYS A 276 -5.88 -42.80 -0.74
C LYS A 276 -7.15 -43.58 -0.39
N GLN A 277 -8.21 -42.91 0.05
CA GLN A 277 -9.50 -43.51 0.36
C GLN A 277 -10.26 -43.92 -0.91
N GLN A 278 -10.06 -43.19 -2.01
CA GLN A 278 -10.73 -43.36 -3.31
C GLN A 278 -9.71 -43.46 -4.45
N PRO A 279 -8.97 -44.58 -4.58
CA PRO A 279 -7.86 -44.69 -5.54
C PRO A 279 -8.25 -44.57 -7.02
N SER A 280 -9.53 -44.77 -7.34
CA SER A 280 -10.08 -44.63 -8.71
C SER A 280 -10.43 -43.21 -9.09
N LYS A 281 -10.34 -42.25 -8.16
CA LYS A 281 -10.75 -40.85 -8.34
C LYS A 281 -9.60 -39.91 -8.01
N ASP A 282 -9.34 -38.94 -8.89
CA ASP A 282 -8.40 -37.84 -8.57
C ASP A 282 -9.18 -36.57 -8.36
N VAL A 283 -9.32 -36.16 -7.10
CA VAL A 283 -10.06 -34.98 -6.70
C VAL A 283 -9.49 -33.67 -7.30
N ARG A 284 -8.20 -33.65 -7.67
CA ARG A 284 -7.52 -32.49 -8.28
C ARG A 284 -8.13 -32.07 -9.62
N GLN A 285 -8.79 -32.97 -10.32
CA GLN A 285 -9.46 -32.73 -11.59
C GLN A 285 -10.73 -31.90 -11.44
N ASN A 286 -11.28 -31.76 -10.23
CA ASN A 286 -12.53 -31.08 -9.97
C ASN A 286 -12.32 -29.78 -9.18
N LEU A 287 -12.45 -28.63 -9.85
CA LEU A 287 -12.24 -27.30 -9.26
C LEU A 287 -13.16 -27.03 -8.05
N ARG A 288 -14.41 -27.52 -8.08
CA ARG A 288 -15.37 -27.35 -6.99
C ARG A 288 -14.95 -28.17 -5.77
N ALA A 289 -14.50 -29.39 -5.97
CA ALA A 289 -13.99 -30.22 -4.91
C ALA A 289 -12.72 -29.63 -4.28
N MET A 290 -11.80 -29.13 -5.10
CA MET A 290 -10.60 -28.42 -4.62
C MET A 290 -10.95 -27.16 -3.83
N ALA A 291 -11.96 -26.40 -4.23
CA ALA A 291 -12.43 -25.23 -3.49
C ALA A 291 -13.09 -25.62 -2.14
N LYS A 292 -13.86 -26.72 -2.08
CA LYS A 292 -14.39 -27.29 -0.82
C LYS A 292 -13.25 -27.71 0.11
N LEU A 293 -12.21 -28.36 -0.41
CA LEU A 293 -11.04 -28.77 0.36
C LEU A 293 -10.25 -27.57 0.91
N LEU A 294 -10.10 -26.50 0.13
CA LEU A 294 -9.43 -25.28 0.59
C LEU A 294 -10.22 -24.60 1.72
N LYS A 295 -11.55 -24.54 1.60
CA LYS A 295 -12.42 -24.03 2.67
C LYS A 295 -12.27 -24.85 3.94
N GLU A 296 -12.26 -26.16 3.83
CA GLU A 296 -12.07 -27.05 4.99
C GLU A 296 -10.67 -26.94 5.59
N ALA A 297 -9.64 -26.75 4.76
CA ALA A 297 -8.27 -26.48 5.22
C ALA A 297 -8.19 -25.18 6.05
N ASN A 298 -8.86 -24.11 5.62
CA ASN A 298 -8.95 -22.86 6.40
C ASN A 298 -9.63 -23.10 7.76
N ARG A 299 -10.77 -23.81 7.76
CA ARG A 299 -11.48 -24.18 8.99
C ARG A 299 -10.61 -25.04 9.91
N LEU A 300 -9.94 -26.04 9.36
CA LEU A 300 -9.07 -26.96 10.08
C LEU A 300 -7.88 -26.23 10.71
N LYS A 301 -7.19 -25.35 9.97
CA LYS A 301 -6.12 -24.47 10.48
C LYS A 301 -6.57 -23.70 11.72
N THR A 302 -7.76 -23.12 11.66
CA THR A 302 -8.32 -22.32 12.76
C THR A 302 -8.60 -23.20 13.99
N ILE A 303 -9.18 -24.37 13.80
CA ILE A 303 -9.50 -25.30 14.89
C ILE A 303 -8.22 -25.89 15.51
N LEU A 304 -7.26 -26.29 14.69
CA LEU A 304 -5.98 -26.85 15.17
C LEU A 304 -5.11 -25.81 15.89
N SER A 305 -5.41 -24.50 15.76
CA SER A 305 -4.77 -23.48 16.58
C SER A 305 -5.24 -23.52 18.05
N ALA A 306 -6.41 -24.09 18.33
CA ALA A 306 -6.94 -24.27 19.68
C ALA A 306 -6.88 -25.72 20.15
N ASN A 307 -7.17 -26.69 19.26
CA ASN A 307 -7.31 -28.11 19.58
C ASN A 307 -6.09 -28.92 19.15
N ALA A 308 -5.83 -30.03 19.84
CA ALA A 308 -4.74 -30.96 19.50
C ALA A 308 -5.01 -31.75 18.22
N ASP A 309 -6.27 -32.07 17.94
CA ASP A 309 -6.71 -32.76 16.74
C ASP A 309 -8.15 -32.39 16.35
N HIS A 310 -8.51 -32.64 15.11
CA HIS A 310 -9.87 -32.47 14.61
C HIS A 310 -10.16 -33.38 13.43
N VAL A 311 -11.44 -33.66 13.18
CA VAL A 311 -11.90 -34.41 12.00
C VAL A 311 -12.35 -33.43 10.93
N ALA A 312 -11.60 -33.39 9.80
CA ALA A 312 -12.04 -32.76 8.58
C ALA A 312 -13.21 -33.56 7.98
N GLN A 313 -14.30 -32.89 7.63
CA GLN A 313 -15.47 -33.53 7.07
C GLN A 313 -16.09 -32.68 5.95
N ILE A 314 -16.28 -33.29 4.79
CA ILE A 314 -16.91 -32.66 3.63
C ILE A 314 -17.94 -33.62 3.03
N GLU A 315 -19.20 -33.22 3.05
CA GLU A 315 -20.28 -33.99 2.42
C GLU A 315 -20.29 -33.79 0.91
N GLY A 316 -20.49 -34.87 0.16
CA GLY A 316 -20.52 -34.88 -1.29
C GLY A 316 -19.31 -34.18 -1.91
N LEU A 317 -18.09 -34.54 -1.49
CA LEU A 317 -16.87 -33.88 -1.98
C LEU A 317 -16.70 -34.07 -3.48
N LEU A 318 -16.82 -35.31 -3.96
CA LEU A 318 -16.69 -35.66 -5.38
C LEU A 318 -17.61 -36.85 -5.70
N ASP A 319 -18.46 -36.69 -6.73
CA ASP A 319 -19.43 -37.71 -7.19
C ASP A 319 -20.24 -38.31 -6.04
N ASP A 320 -20.80 -37.48 -5.21
CA ASP A 320 -21.61 -37.81 -4.02
C ASP A 320 -20.87 -38.63 -2.93
N VAL A 321 -19.54 -38.70 -3.02
CA VAL A 321 -18.72 -39.35 -2.00
C VAL A 321 -18.36 -38.37 -0.91
N ASP A 322 -18.65 -38.74 0.33
CA ASP A 322 -18.26 -38.00 1.52
C ASP A 322 -16.77 -38.21 1.83
N PHE A 323 -16.15 -37.19 2.40
CA PHE A 323 -14.78 -37.24 2.87
C PHE A 323 -14.72 -37.02 4.38
N LYS A 324 -14.00 -37.88 5.08
CA LYS A 324 -13.66 -37.71 6.51
C LYS A 324 -12.22 -38.10 6.74
N ALA A 325 -11.47 -37.28 7.48
CA ALA A 325 -10.13 -37.60 7.91
C ALA A 325 -9.80 -36.89 9.23
N LYS A 326 -9.21 -37.63 10.16
CA LYS A 326 -8.66 -37.05 11.40
C LYS A 326 -7.31 -36.43 11.09
N VAL A 327 -7.09 -35.19 11.53
CA VAL A 327 -5.82 -34.45 11.39
C VAL A 327 -5.42 -33.91 12.75
N SER A 328 -4.18 -34.10 13.14
CA SER A 328 -3.59 -33.57 14.37
C SER A 328 -2.88 -32.26 14.13
N ARG A 329 -2.71 -31.45 15.20
CA ARG A 329 -1.86 -30.27 15.17
C ARG A 329 -0.43 -30.59 14.80
N GLN A 330 0.12 -31.73 15.27
CA GLN A 330 1.47 -32.12 14.94
C GLN A 330 1.64 -32.36 13.44
N GLU A 331 0.70 -33.08 12.79
CA GLU A 331 0.71 -33.25 11.32
C GLU A 331 0.65 -31.92 10.60
N PHE A 332 -0.19 -30.96 11.05
CA PHE A 332 -0.25 -29.62 10.51
C PHE A 332 1.08 -28.87 10.66
N GLU A 333 1.71 -28.94 11.82
CA GLU A 333 3.00 -28.31 12.09
C GLU A 333 4.12 -28.92 11.23
N ASP A 334 4.14 -30.24 11.05
CA ASP A 334 5.10 -30.93 10.19
C ASP A 334 4.94 -30.53 8.72
N LEU A 335 3.71 -30.41 8.23
CA LEU A 335 3.38 -29.96 6.88
C LEU A 335 3.83 -28.52 6.61
N CYS A 336 3.88 -27.67 7.63
CA CYS A 336 4.23 -26.24 7.54
C CYS A 336 5.64 -25.94 8.08
N SER A 337 6.47 -26.95 8.31
CA SER A 337 7.79 -26.78 8.95
C SER A 337 8.70 -25.79 8.21
N ASP A 338 8.68 -25.78 6.88
CA ASP A 338 9.40 -24.85 6.04
C ASP A 338 8.94 -23.40 6.23
N LEU A 339 7.63 -23.18 6.44
CA LEU A 339 7.07 -21.85 6.71
C LEU A 339 7.52 -21.35 8.09
N PHE A 340 7.50 -22.20 9.10
CA PHE A 340 7.92 -21.82 10.45
C PHE A 340 9.40 -21.46 10.53
N GLN A 341 10.26 -22.07 9.71
CA GLN A 341 11.67 -21.69 9.60
C GLN A 341 11.87 -20.25 9.07
N ARG A 342 10.91 -19.71 8.33
CA ARG A 342 10.94 -18.34 7.76
C ARG A 342 10.45 -17.26 8.74
N VAL A 343 9.76 -17.63 9.83
CA VAL A 343 9.18 -16.70 10.81
C VAL A 343 10.20 -15.68 11.37
N PRO A 344 11.46 -16.05 11.68
CA PRO A 344 12.47 -15.10 12.14
C PRO A 344 12.96 -14.12 11.06
N GLY A 345 12.81 -14.44 9.79
CA GLY A 345 13.35 -13.67 8.66
C GLY A 345 12.97 -12.17 8.71
N PRO A 346 11.68 -11.82 8.76
CA PRO A 346 11.24 -10.42 8.87
C PRO A 346 11.77 -9.71 10.11
N VAL A 347 11.96 -10.39 11.25
CA VAL A 347 12.55 -9.82 12.47
C VAL A 347 13.99 -9.40 12.24
N LEU A 348 14.80 -10.32 11.67
CA LEU A 348 16.21 -10.05 11.39
C LEU A 348 16.38 -8.92 10.37
N GLN A 349 15.55 -8.88 9.35
CA GLN A 349 15.55 -7.79 8.36
C GLN A 349 15.17 -6.45 9.00
N ALA A 350 14.17 -6.42 9.90
CA ALA A 350 13.75 -5.20 10.59
C ALA A 350 14.85 -4.67 11.50
N LEU A 351 15.50 -5.52 12.29
CA LEU A 351 16.64 -5.15 13.14
C LEU A 351 17.81 -4.62 12.30
N SER A 352 18.17 -5.32 11.24
CA SER A 352 19.24 -4.88 10.32
C SER A 352 18.93 -3.53 9.67
N SER A 353 17.69 -3.30 9.23
CA SER A 353 17.31 -2.02 8.60
C SER A 353 17.19 -0.86 9.61
N ALA A 354 16.98 -1.16 10.89
CA ALA A 354 16.96 -0.20 11.98
C ALA A 354 18.36 0.09 12.55
N GLU A 355 19.36 -0.75 12.22
CA GLU A 355 20.67 -0.77 12.87
C GLU A 355 20.56 -0.95 14.41
N MET A 356 19.64 -1.85 14.83
CA MET A 356 19.30 -2.13 16.23
C MET A 356 19.53 -3.60 16.59
N ASN A 357 19.73 -3.84 17.89
CA ASN A 357 19.79 -5.16 18.50
C ASN A 357 18.48 -5.48 19.23
N LEU A 358 18.28 -6.75 19.61
CA LEU A 358 17.06 -7.20 20.31
C LEU A 358 16.90 -6.60 21.70
N ASP A 359 17.97 -6.29 22.40
CA ASP A 359 17.99 -5.67 23.73
C ASP A 359 17.46 -4.22 23.72
N GLU A 360 17.52 -3.55 22.56
CA GLU A 360 16.96 -2.21 22.38
C GLU A 360 15.43 -2.22 22.11
N ILE A 361 14.83 -3.40 21.95
CA ILE A 361 13.39 -3.55 21.73
C ILE A 361 12.68 -3.77 23.07
N ASP A 362 11.81 -2.85 23.46
CA ASP A 362 11.09 -2.91 24.74
C ASP A 362 9.98 -3.97 24.72
N GLN A 363 9.25 -4.09 23.62
CA GLN A 363 8.13 -5.04 23.50
C GLN A 363 7.95 -5.51 22.05
N VAL A 364 7.50 -6.77 21.89
CA VAL A 364 7.08 -7.34 20.60
C VAL A 364 5.58 -7.59 20.64
N ILE A 365 4.83 -7.01 19.70
CA ILE A 365 3.37 -7.06 19.65
C ILE A 365 2.90 -7.84 18.42
N LEU A 366 1.98 -8.78 18.65
CA LEU A 366 1.39 -9.61 17.61
C LEU A 366 0.23 -8.90 16.90
N VAL A 367 0.27 -8.96 15.57
CA VAL A 367 -0.76 -8.46 14.66
C VAL A 367 -1.06 -9.52 13.60
N GLY A 368 -2.26 -9.47 13.03
CA GLY A 368 -2.67 -10.40 11.98
C GLY A 368 -3.14 -11.76 12.46
N GLY A 369 -4.07 -12.34 11.72
CA GLY A 369 -4.78 -13.57 12.13
C GLY A 369 -3.90 -14.81 12.20
N ALA A 370 -2.86 -14.91 11.36
CA ALA A 370 -1.99 -16.07 11.34
C ALA A 370 -1.02 -16.17 12.54
N THR A 371 -0.82 -15.06 13.28
CA THR A 371 -0.07 -15.08 14.55
C THR A 371 -0.76 -15.90 15.65
N ARG A 372 -2.04 -16.28 15.45
CA ARG A 372 -2.77 -17.15 16.39
C ARG A 372 -2.35 -18.62 16.32
N VAL A 373 -1.61 -19.02 15.28
CA VAL A 373 -1.04 -20.37 15.17
C VAL A 373 0.02 -20.55 16.26
N PRO A 374 -0.13 -21.52 17.19
CA PRO A 374 0.77 -21.65 18.34
C PRO A 374 2.24 -21.80 17.97
N LYS A 375 2.52 -22.53 16.89
CA LYS A 375 3.90 -22.73 16.41
C LYS A 375 4.55 -21.45 15.91
N VAL A 376 3.80 -20.54 15.32
CA VAL A 376 4.29 -19.21 14.94
C VAL A 376 4.74 -18.45 16.19
N GLN A 377 3.91 -18.45 17.25
CA GLN A 377 4.25 -17.76 18.50
C GLN A 377 5.47 -18.38 19.18
N GLU A 378 5.56 -19.72 19.21
CA GLU A 378 6.70 -20.43 19.79
C GLU A 378 8.02 -20.06 19.09
N VAL A 379 8.03 -20.13 17.74
CA VAL A 379 9.22 -19.81 16.95
C VAL A 379 9.59 -18.33 17.05
N LEU A 380 8.59 -17.44 17.01
CA LEU A 380 8.81 -16.00 17.15
C LEU A 380 9.36 -15.65 18.53
N LEU A 381 8.80 -16.20 19.60
CA LEU A 381 9.26 -15.96 20.97
C LEU A 381 10.74 -16.30 21.15
N LYS A 382 11.17 -17.43 20.59
CA LYS A 382 12.58 -17.84 20.56
C LYS A 382 13.44 -16.88 19.73
N ALA A 383 12.90 -16.38 18.61
CA ALA A 383 13.64 -15.50 17.71
C ALA A 383 13.87 -14.09 18.27
N VAL A 384 12.96 -13.60 19.13
CA VAL A 384 13.04 -12.27 19.71
C VAL A 384 13.62 -12.25 21.12
N ASP A 385 13.97 -13.39 21.68
CA ASP A 385 14.57 -13.56 23.02
C ASP A 385 13.83 -12.74 24.10
N LYS A 386 12.50 -12.90 24.14
CA LYS A 386 11.62 -12.26 25.14
C LYS A 386 10.88 -13.31 25.95
N ASP A 387 10.48 -12.95 27.16
CA ASP A 387 9.69 -13.83 28.03
C ASP A 387 8.25 -13.99 27.54
N GLU A 388 7.71 -12.94 26.90
CA GLU A 388 6.33 -12.93 26.40
C GLU A 388 6.17 -12.07 25.13
N LEU A 389 5.11 -12.37 24.37
CA LEU A 389 4.66 -11.58 23.22
C LEU A 389 3.43 -10.76 23.61
N GLY A 390 3.44 -9.47 23.27
CA GLY A 390 2.33 -8.56 23.54
C GLY A 390 1.09 -8.91 22.70
N LYS A 391 -0.07 -9.03 23.38
CA LYS A 391 -1.39 -9.30 22.79
C LYS A 391 -2.43 -8.25 23.18
N ASN A 392 -1.96 -7.06 23.54
CA ASN A 392 -2.76 -6.01 24.16
C ASN A 392 -3.36 -5.02 23.13
N ILE A 393 -3.50 -5.45 21.87
CA ILE A 393 -4.24 -4.76 20.81
C ILE A 393 -5.20 -5.73 20.13
N ASN A 394 -6.20 -5.20 19.44
CA ASN A 394 -7.04 -6.02 18.57
C ASN A 394 -6.27 -6.29 17.26
N ALA A 395 -5.69 -7.50 17.15
CA ALA A 395 -4.85 -7.90 16.04
C ALA A 395 -5.54 -7.88 14.66
N ASP A 396 -6.88 -7.88 14.63
CA ASP A 396 -7.66 -7.83 13.39
C ASP A 396 -8.08 -6.40 12.99
N GLU A 397 -8.22 -5.47 13.94
CA GLU A 397 -8.88 -4.18 13.72
C GLU A 397 -7.94 -2.98 13.93
N ALA A 398 -6.78 -3.19 14.53
CA ALA A 398 -5.87 -2.10 14.90
C ALA A 398 -5.45 -1.25 13.68
N ALA A 399 -5.24 -1.86 12.51
CA ALA A 399 -4.90 -1.14 11.30
C ALA A 399 -6.06 -0.25 10.81
N ALA A 400 -7.29 -0.76 10.78
CA ALA A 400 -8.47 0.02 10.39
C ALA A 400 -8.70 1.18 11.36
N MET A 401 -8.57 0.93 12.68
CA MET A 401 -8.77 1.95 13.70
C MET A 401 -7.68 3.03 13.68
N GLY A 402 -6.42 2.67 13.45
CA GLY A 402 -5.34 3.64 13.25
C GLY A 402 -5.52 4.46 11.98
N ALA A 403 -5.94 3.82 10.90
CA ALA A 403 -6.21 4.50 9.63
C ALA A 403 -7.39 5.47 9.71
N VAL A 404 -8.48 5.14 10.43
CA VAL A 404 -9.60 6.07 10.61
C VAL A 404 -9.26 7.24 11.55
N TYR A 405 -8.40 7.01 12.54
CA TYR A 405 -7.86 8.11 13.34
C TYR A 405 -7.07 9.09 12.46
N GLN A 406 -6.25 8.57 11.56
CA GLN A 406 -5.51 9.39 10.59
C GLN A 406 -6.47 10.13 9.63
N ALA A 407 -7.52 9.46 9.15
CA ALA A 407 -8.54 10.09 8.32
C ALA A 407 -9.22 11.26 9.04
N ALA A 408 -9.58 11.10 10.31
CA ALA A 408 -10.12 12.16 11.15
C ALA A 408 -9.12 13.31 11.37
N ALA A 409 -7.83 12.99 11.54
CA ALA A 409 -6.77 14.00 11.72
C ALA A 409 -6.53 14.83 10.46
N LEU A 410 -6.67 14.23 9.27
CA LEU A 410 -6.51 14.90 7.98
C LEU A 410 -7.77 15.66 7.54
N SER A 411 -8.93 15.28 8.06
CA SER A 411 -10.20 15.94 7.76
C SER A 411 -10.36 17.24 8.57
N LYS A 412 -10.83 18.29 7.91
CA LYS A 412 -11.17 19.55 8.60
C LYS A 412 -12.43 19.47 9.47
N ALA A 413 -13.21 18.39 9.31
CA ALA A 413 -14.48 18.20 10.02
C ALA A 413 -14.30 17.75 11.47
N PHE A 414 -13.14 17.18 11.83
CA PHE A 414 -12.89 16.60 13.14
C PHE A 414 -11.74 17.27 13.87
N LYS A 415 -11.89 17.38 15.20
CA LYS A 415 -10.80 17.81 16.08
C LYS A 415 -10.27 16.60 16.85
N VAL A 416 -9.18 16.04 16.37
CA VAL A 416 -8.44 14.98 17.06
C VAL A 416 -7.16 15.52 17.67
N LYS A 417 -6.67 14.88 18.74
CA LYS A 417 -5.39 15.27 19.34
C LYS A 417 -4.26 14.98 18.35
N PRO A 418 -3.36 15.93 18.06
CA PRO A 418 -2.28 15.71 17.10
C PRO A 418 -1.39 14.54 17.51
N PHE A 419 -0.98 13.72 16.54
CA PHE A 419 0.03 12.67 16.66
C PHE A 419 0.93 12.75 15.44
N ILE A 420 2.23 12.90 15.64
CA ILE A 420 3.17 13.02 14.53
C ILE A 420 3.52 11.62 14.04
N VAL A 421 3.31 11.37 12.76
CA VAL A 421 3.66 10.12 12.10
C VAL A 421 4.84 10.36 11.16
N ARG A 422 5.93 9.63 11.37
CA ARG A 422 7.11 9.61 10.50
C ARG A 422 7.27 8.21 9.95
N ASP A 423 6.78 8.01 8.75
CA ASP A 423 6.94 6.75 8.03
C ASP A 423 8.31 6.69 7.33
N ALA A 424 8.69 5.55 6.77
CA ALA A 424 10.00 5.34 6.16
C ALA A 424 9.89 4.80 4.73
N ALA A 425 10.65 5.40 3.81
CA ALA A 425 10.81 4.92 2.45
C ALA A 425 11.78 3.73 2.45
N ILE A 426 11.26 2.51 2.34
CA ILE A 426 12.10 1.31 2.40
C ILE A 426 12.93 1.08 1.14
N PHE A 427 12.53 1.64 0.00
CA PHE A 427 13.25 1.54 -1.27
C PHE A 427 13.95 2.88 -1.57
N PRO A 428 15.28 2.88 -1.72
CA PRO A 428 16.01 4.10 -2.07
C PRO A 428 15.67 4.55 -3.49
N ILE A 429 15.68 5.86 -3.70
CA ILE A 429 15.43 6.49 -5.01
C ILE A 429 16.59 7.40 -5.35
N GLN A 430 17.03 7.36 -6.62
CA GLN A 430 18.15 8.14 -7.14
C GLN A 430 17.79 8.80 -8.46
N VAL A 431 18.52 9.87 -8.77
CA VAL A 431 18.48 10.56 -10.06
C VAL A 431 19.75 10.21 -10.82
N GLU A 432 19.59 9.77 -12.06
CA GLU A 432 20.70 9.44 -12.97
C GLU A 432 20.68 10.36 -14.18
N PHE A 433 21.84 10.88 -14.54
CA PHE A 433 21.99 11.79 -15.67
C PHE A 433 23.38 11.68 -16.27
N THR A 434 23.47 11.98 -17.56
CA THR A 434 24.73 11.93 -18.33
C THR A 434 25.19 13.34 -18.63
N ARG A 435 26.48 13.57 -18.50
CA ARG A 435 27.12 14.85 -18.80
C ARG A 435 28.28 14.63 -19.76
N GLU A 436 28.39 15.49 -20.78
CA GLU A 436 29.60 15.61 -21.55
C GLU A 436 30.72 16.25 -20.72
N VAL A 437 31.88 15.65 -20.73
CA VAL A 437 33.11 16.18 -20.13
C VAL A 437 34.16 16.25 -21.21
N GLU A 438 34.79 17.41 -21.35
CA GLU A 438 35.95 17.57 -22.20
C GLU A 438 37.19 17.12 -21.42
N GLU A 439 37.91 16.14 -21.96
CA GLU A 439 39.14 15.62 -21.36
C GLU A 439 40.35 16.48 -21.78
N GLU A 440 41.49 16.29 -21.13
CA GLU A 440 42.70 17.08 -21.36
C GLU A 440 43.19 17.02 -22.82
N ASP A 441 42.86 15.97 -23.55
CA ASP A 441 43.16 15.77 -24.97
C ASP A 441 42.11 16.40 -25.92
N LYS A 442 41.14 17.17 -25.41
CA LYS A 442 39.99 17.76 -26.13
C LYS A 442 38.99 16.73 -26.66
N SER A 443 39.10 15.47 -26.29
CA SER A 443 38.08 14.49 -26.56
C SER A 443 36.87 14.73 -25.66
N LYS A 444 35.65 14.47 -26.18
CA LYS A 444 34.44 14.53 -25.39
C LYS A 444 34.09 13.13 -24.90
N SER A 445 34.03 12.96 -23.58
CA SER A 445 33.56 11.74 -22.95
C SER A 445 32.21 11.96 -22.27
N LEU A 446 31.39 10.90 -22.19
CA LEU A 446 30.10 10.94 -21.48
C LEU A 446 30.28 10.39 -20.08
N LYS A 447 30.12 11.26 -19.05
CA LYS A 447 30.18 10.86 -17.66
C LYS A 447 28.78 10.62 -17.11
N HIS A 448 28.51 9.38 -16.68
CA HIS A 448 27.30 9.03 -15.98
C HIS A 448 27.40 9.44 -14.49
N ASN A 449 26.39 10.14 -14.02
CA ASN A 449 26.30 10.61 -12.65
C ASN A 449 25.04 10.05 -11.98
N LYS A 450 25.18 9.69 -10.71
CA LYS A 450 24.09 9.24 -9.85
C LYS A 450 24.02 10.11 -8.61
N ARG A 451 22.83 10.53 -8.21
CA ARG A 451 22.59 11.24 -6.96
C ARG A 451 21.44 10.61 -6.20
N ILE A 452 21.68 10.22 -4.97
CA ILE A 452 20.62 9.69 -4.11
C ILE A 452 19.65 10.82 -3.78
N LEU A 453 18.38 10.60 -4.08
CA LEU A 453 17.28 11.50 -3.77
C LEU A 453 16.69 11.16 -2.38
N PHE A 454 16.32 9.90 -2.17
CA PHE A 454 15.89 9.36 -0.89
C PHE A 454 16.68 8.10 -0.57
N GLN A 455 17.32 8.08 0.59
CA GLN A 455 18.03 6.90 1.07
C GLN A 455 17.04 5.82 1.53
N ARG A 456 17.50 4.58 1.64
CA ARG A 456 16.74 3.52 2.30
C ARG A 456 16.40 3.96 3.74
N MET A 457 15.16 3.71 4.16
CA MET A 457 14.61 4.11 5.46
C MET A 457 14.55 5.64 5.68
N ALA A 458 14.67 6.46 4.63
CA ALA A 458 14.47 7.90 4.75
C ALA A 458 13.05 8.21 5.23
N PRO A 459 12.89 9.08 6.25
CA PRO A 459 11.57 9.44 6.74
C PRO A 459 10.79 10.25 5.70
N TYR A 460 9.48 10.01 5.60
CA TYR A 460 8.58 10.84 4.81
C TYR A 460 7.35 11.26 5.65
N PRO A 461 6.63 12.35 5.26
CA PRO A 461 6.81 13.15 4.05
C PRO A 461 8.11 13.97 4.05
N GLN A 462 8.72 14.14 2.86
CA GLN A 462 9.96 14.91 2.71
C GLN A 462 10.08 15.52 1.31
N ARG A 463 10.61 16.76 1.24
CA ARG A 463 10.96 17.43 -0.02
C ARG A 463 12.46 17.44 -0.23
N LYS A 464 12.88 17.25 -1.47
CA LYS A 464 14.29 17.29 -1.89
C LYS A 464 14.43 18.09 -3.18
N VAL A 465 15.59 18.76 -3.31
CA VAL A 465 15.93 19.53 -4.51
C VAL A 465 17.24 18.99 -5.07
N ILE A 466 17.24 18.70 -6.37
CA ILE A 466 18.46 18.38 -7.12
C ILE A 466 18.78 19.58 -8.00
N THR A 467 20.03 20.08 -7.93
CA THR A 467 20.50 21.18 -8.76
C THR A 467 21.46 20.66 -9.83
N PHE A 468 21.18 21.01 -11.07
CA PHE A 468 22.01 20.72 -12.26
C PHE A 468 22.73 22.01 -12.67
N ASN A 469 24.00 22.18 -12.24
CA ASN A 469 24.72 23.46 -12.36
C ASN A 469 25.44 23.67 -13.71
N ARG A 470 25.54 22.64 -14.55
CA ARG A 470 26.38 22.63 -15.76
C ARG A 470 25.63 22.34 -17.05
N TYR A 471 24.32 22.52 -17.04
CA TYR A 471 23.48 22.33 -18.22
C TYR A 471 22.98 23.67 -18.69
N THR A 472 23.37 24.02 -19.92
CA THR A 472 22.98 25.25 -20.60
C THR A 472 22.02 25.01 -21.76
N ASP A 473 21.83 23.74 -22.13
CA ASP A 473 20.98 23.27 -23.20
C ASP A 473 20.01 22.20 -22.71
N ASP A 474 19.11 21.79 -23.58
CA ASP A 474 18.12 20.75 -23.33
C ASP A 474 18.82 19.44 -22.93
N PHE A 475 18.30 18.79 -21.91
CA PHE A 475 18.82 17.51 -21.43
C PHE A 475 17.73 16.64 -20.83
N GLU A 476 18.09 15.40 -20.49
CA GLU A 476 17.19 14.49 -19.80
C GLU A 476 17.89 13.84 -18.59
N PHE A 477 17.09 13.43 -17.64
CA PHE A 477 17.54 12.62 -16.50
C PHE A 477 16.51 11.55 -16.15
N CYS A 478 16.99 10.43 -15.60
CA CYS A 478 16.15 9.34 -15.14
C CYS A 478 15.99 9.39 -13.61
N VAL A 479 14.80 9.07 -13.14
CA VAL A 479 14.53 8.79 -11.73
C VAL A 479 14.37 7.29 -11.59
N ASN A 480 15.25 6.66 -10.83
CA ASN A 480 15.33 5.21 -10.69
C ASN A 480 15.29 4.82 -9.21
N TYR A 481 14.94 3.56 -8.95
CA TYR A 481 15.29 2.97 -7.67
C TYR A 481 16.81 2.86 -7.52
N GLY A 482 17.30 3.01 -6.30
CA GLY A 482 18.69 2.84 -5.95
C GLY A 482 19.07 1.37 -5.73
N ASP A 483 20.04 1.15 -4.85
CA ASP A 483 20.51 -0.20 -4.53
C ASP A 483 19.46 -1.00 -3.76
N LEU A 484 19.05 -2.15 -4.32
CA LEU A 484 18.08 -3.09 -3.77
C LEU A 484 18.73 -4.42 -3.33
N ALA A 485 20.05 -4.48 -3.14
CA ALA A 485 20.79 -5.69 -2.75
C ALA A 485 20.34 -6.29 -1.40
N PHE A 486 19.60 -5.54 -0.59
CA PHE A 486 19.01 -6.03 0.66
C PHE A 486 17.76 -6.90 0.45
N LEU A 487 17.19 -6.93 -0.76
CA LEU A 487 16.06 -7.81 -1.09
C LEU A 487 16.55 -9.23 -1.37
N SER A 488 15.69 -10.21 -1.09
CA SER A 488 15.91 -11.56 -1.58
C SER A 488 15.86 -11.60 -3.12
N GLN A 489 16.42 -12.64 -3.71
CA GLN A 489 16.38 -12.81 -5.18
C GLN A 489 14.94 -12.86 -5.70
N ASP A 490 14.05 -13.53 -4.98
CA ASP A 490 12.64 -13.65 -5.33
C ASP A 490 11.92 -12.29 -5.25
N ASP A 491 12.17 -11.52 -4.20
CA ASP A 491 11.61 -10.17 -4.05
C ASP A 491 12.15 -9.23 -5.13
N LEU A 492 13.43 -9.32 -5.48
CA LEU A 492 14.04 -8.50 -6.53
C LEU A 492 13.43 -8.81 -7.91
N GLN A 493 13.21 -10.08 -8.23
CA GLN A 493 12.54 -10.49 -9.46
C GLN A 493 11.07 -10.03 -9.49
N ALA A 494 10.38 -10.11 -8.35
CA ALA A 494 9.00 -9.67 -8.20
C ALA A 494 8.83 -8.15 -8.18
N PHE A 495 9.93 -7.40 -7.98
CA PHE A 495 9.89 -5.95 -7.81
C PHE A 495 9.37 -5.22 -9.07
N GLY A 496 9.81 -5.64 -10.25
CA GLY A 496 9.44 -5.05 -11.53
C GLY A 496 10.43 -4.01 -12.03
N SER A 497 9.95 -2.94 -12.68
CA SER A 497 10.82 -1.93 -13.29
C SER A 497 11.59 -1.12 -12.23
N LEU A 498 12.89 -0.98 -12.42
CA LEU A 498 13.74 -0.11 -11.62
C LEU A 498 13.66 1.36 -12.06
N ASN A 499 13.27 1.63 -13.31
CA ASN A 499 13.05 2.99 -13.79
C ASN A 499 11.65 3.45 -13.40
N LEU A 500 11.57 4.58 -12.69
CA LEU A 500 10.31 5.22 -12.28
C LEU A 500 9.82 6.18 -13.37
N THR A 501 10.73 7.01 -13.90
CA THR A 501 10.40 7.98 -14.95
C THR A 501 11.65 8.54 -15.60
N THR A 502 11.51 8.96 -16.86
CA THR A 502 12.48 9.79 -17.56
C THR A 502 11.93 11.20 -17.73
N VAL A 503 12.67 12.19 -17.26
CA VAL A 503 12.31 13.61 -17.33
C VAL A 503 13.10 14.26 -18.46
N LYS A 504 12.41 14.83 -19.44
CA LYS A 504 13.00 15.57 -20.55
C LYS A 504 12.75 17.05 -20.38
N LEU A 505 13.83 17.84 -20.34
CA LEU A 505 13.78 19.29 -20.22
C LEU A 505 14.01 19.91 -21.58
N ARG A 506 13.10 20.80 -22.02
CA ARG A 506 13.16 21.49 -23.30
C ARG A 506 13.09 23.00 -23.09
N GLY A 507 13.76 23.77 -23.99
CA GLY A 507 13.81 25.23 -23.90
C GLY A 507 14.83 25.75 -22.89
N VAL A 508 15.69 24.89 -22.37
CA VAL A 508 16.74 25.28 -21.43
C VAL A 508 17.70 26.28 -22.10
N GLY A 509 18.17 25.98 -23.31
CA GLY A 509 19.06 26.85 -24.07
C GLY A 509 18.45 28.23 -24.36
N ASP A 510 17.14 28.29 -24.66
CA ASP A 510 16.43 29.56 -24.85
C ASP A 510 16.37 30.38 -23.56
N SER A 511 16.14 29.72 -22.42
CA SER A 511 16.16 30.39 -21.12
C SER A 511 17.53 30.97 -20.80
N PHE A 512 18.60 30.24 -21.05
CA PHE A 512 19.97 30.73 -20.84
C PHE A 512 20.31 31.90 -21.77
N ARG A 513 19.95 31.84 -23.07
CA ARG A 513 20.15 32.95 -24.03
C ARG A 513 19.43 34.24 -23.61
N LYS A 514 18.27 34.14 -23.01
CA LYS A 514 17.50 35.29 -22.52
C LYS A 514 18.10 35.96 -21.27
N HIS A 515 18.96 35.23 -20.55
CA HIS A 515 19.50 35.67 -19.25
C HIS A 515 21.04 35.63 -19.25
N LEU A 516 21.68 35.94 -20.37
CA LEU A 516 23.15 35.92 -20.50
C LEU A 516 23.88 36.87 -19.56
N ASP A 517 23.21 37.99 -19.19
CA ASP A 517 23.75 39.01 -18.29
C ASP A 517 23.60 38.67 -16.79
N TYR A 518 23.05 37.50 -16.49
CA TYR A 518 22.80 37.01 -15.13
C TYR A 518 23.68 35.84 -14.77
N GLU A 519 24.04 35.73 -13.49
CA GLU A 519 24.76 34.56 -12.98
C GLU A 519 23.80 33.37 -12.82
N SER A 520 24.04 32.28 -13.56
CA SER A 520 23.23 31.08 -13.40
C SER A 520 23.55 30.33 -12.11
N LYS A 521 22.53 30.04 -11.31
CA LYS A 521 22.57 29.15 -10.13
C LYS A 521 22.07 27.74 -10.46
N GLY A 522 21.96 27.42 -11.75
CA GLY A 522 21.61 26.10 -12.27
C GLY A 522 20.11 25.84 -12.35
N ILE A 523 19.79 24.64 -12.78
CA ILE A 523 18.41 24.14 -12.93
C ILE A 523 18.08 23.33 -11.69
N LYS A 524 16.99 23.68 -11.00
CA LYS A 524 16.55 23.03 -9.77
C LYS A 524 15.29 22.20 -10.03
N ALA A 525 15.39 20.89 -9.77
CA ALA A 525 14.26 19.97 -9.80
C ALA A 525 13.79 19.68 -8.37
N HIS A 526 12.52 20.00 -8.08
CA HIS A 526 11.91 19.87 -6.75
C HIS A 526 11.06 18.61 -6.67
N PHE A 527 11.51 17.67 -5.86
CA PHE A 527 10.85 16.40 -5.61
C PHE A 527 10.13 16.43 -4.26
N ASN A 528 8.99 15.76 -4.22
CA ASN A 528 8.20 15.56 -3.02
C ASN A 528 7.87 14.07 -2.86
N MET A 529 8.23 13.48 -1.72
CA MET A 529 7.66 12.24 -1.23
C MET A 529 6.55 12.63 -0.26
N ASP A 530 5.30 12.37 -0.64
CA ASP A 530 4.14 12.78 0.14
C ASP A 530 3.87 11.85 1.34
N GLU A 531 2.82 12.13 2.09
CA GLU A 531 2.37 11.34 3.24
C GLU A 531 1.93 9.92 2.86
N SER A 532 1.63 9.67 1.59
CA SER A 532 1.29 8.35 1.04
C SER A 532 2.51 7.54 0.60
N GLY A 533 3.72 8.10 0.74
CA GLY A 533 4.94 7.51 0.21
C GLY A 533 5.00 7.52 -1.32
N VAL A 534 4.27 8.44 -1.96
CA VAL A 534 4.25 8.60 -3.42
C VAL A 534 5.16 9.74 -3.83
N LEU A 535 6.04 9.45 -4.79
CA LEU A 535 6.99 10.42 -5.33
C LEU A 535 6.33 11.28 -6.40
N SER A 536 6.50 12.60 -6.32
CA SER A 536 6.17 13.57 -7.37
C SER A 536 7.37 14.46 -7.70
N LEU A 537 7.40 14.95 -8.93
CA LEU A 537 8.24 16.07 -9.34
C LEU A 537 7.35 17.30 -9.42
N ASP A 538 7.43 18.17 -8.38
CA ASP A 538 6.51 19.28 -8.22
C ASP A 538 6.78 20.39 -9.25
N ARG A 539 8.07 20.72 -9.48
CA ARG A 539 8.48 21.72 -10.45
C ARG A 539 9.96 21.59 -10.84
N VAL A 540 10.29 22.16 -11.98
CA VAL A 540 11.68 22.41 -12.41
C VAL A 540 11.80 23.89 -12.75
N GLU A 541 12.88 24.54 -12.30
CA GLU A 541 13.11 25.97 -12.50
C GLU A 541 14.59 26.25 -12.85
N SER A 542 14.85 27.18 -13.76
CA SER A 542 16.17 27.78 -13.96
C SER A 542 16.31 28.99 -13.04
N VAL A 543 17.40 29.06 -12.30
CA VAL A 543 17.63 30.12 -11.32
C VAL A 543 18.78 31.00 -11.78
N PHE A 544 18.52 32.31 -11.87
CA PHE A 544 19.49 33.33 -12.23
C PHE A 544 19.52 34.39 -11.13
N GLU A 545 20.71 34.91 -10.82
CA GLU A 545 20.88 36.00 -9.87
C GLU A 545 21.50 37.20 -10.57
N THR A 546 21.02 38.42 -10.26
CA THR A 546 21.65 39.66 -10.68
C THR A 546 22.57 40.18 -9.59
N VAL A 547 23.73 40.67 -9.98
CA VAL A 547 24.56 41.49 -9.11
C VAL A 547 24.04 42.93 -9.27
N VAL A 548 23.35 43.44 -8.26
CA VAL A 548 23.04 44.87 -8.22
C VAL A 548 24.28 45.57 -7.67
N GLU A 549 25.01 46.29 -8.52
CA GLU A 549 26.04 47.23 -8.03
C GLU A 549 25.32 48.37 -7.30
N ASP A 550 25.44 48.39 -5.97
CA ASP A 550 24.96 49.51 -5.16
C ASP A 550 25.73 50.75 -5.53
N LYS A 551 25.02 51.75 -6.07
CA LYS A 551 25.50 53.12 -5.99
C LYS A 551 25.44 53.54 -4.52
N PRO A 552 26.49 54.23 -4.02
CA PRO A 552 26.57 54.57 -2.59
C PRO A 552 25.58 55.70 -2.24
N GLU A 553 24.41 55.35 -1.76
CA GLU A 553 23.56 56.18 -0.93
C GLU A 553 22.79 55.29 0.07
N GLU A 554 23.22 55.46 1.33
CA GLU A 554 22.56 55.14 2.60
C GLU A 554 21.80 53.80 2.76
N GLU A 555 22.41 52.96 3.61
CA GLU A 555 21.82 51.91 4.44
C GLU A 555 20.45 51.32 4.04
N SER A 556 20.46 50.30 3.16
CA SER A 556 19.59 49.13 3.30
C SER A 556 20.05 48.03 2.35
N THR A 557 20.64 46.98 2.90
CA THR A 557 20.97 45.72 2.18
C THR A 557 19.68 45.00 1.81
N LEU A 558 19.18 45.24 0.59
CA LEU A 558 18.14 44.43 -0.05
C LEU A 558 18.73 43.68 -1.23
N THR A 559 19.18 42.45 -1.01
CA THR A 559 19.44 41.49 -2.08
C THR A 559 18.12 41.11 -2.75
N SER A 560 17.80 41.64 -3.90
CA SER A 560 16.64 41.21 -4.67
C SER A 560 16.96 39.95 -5.44
N LYS A 561 16.42 38.83 -4.97
CA LYS A 561 16.42 37.57 -5.71
C LYS A 561 15.30 37.56 -6.73
N TYR A 562 15.64 37.65 -8.01
CA TYR A 562 14.67 37.39 -9.05
C TYR A 562 14.62 35.88 -9.33
N THR A 563 13.58 35.22 -8.83
CA THR A 563 13.22 33.87 -9.24
C THR A 563 12.28 34.00 -10.43
N VAL A 564 12.75 33.69 -11.63
CA VAL A 564 11.86 33.55 -12.77
C VAL A 564 11.06 32.26 -12.56
N LEU A 565 9.89 32.41 -11.95
CA LEU A 565 8.90 31.34 -11.84
C LEU A 565 8.38 31.08 -13.25
N LEU A 566 8.80 29.98 -13.81
CA LEU A 566 8.16 29.41 -14.99
C LEU A 566 6.71 29.09 -14.65
N PRO A 567 5.75 29.34 -15.56
CA PRO A 567 4.34 29.14 -15.25
C PRO A 567 4.10 27.73 -14.71
N LYS A 568 3.29 27.66 -13.66
CA LYS A 568 2.78 26.41 -13.10
C LYS A 568 2.18 25.57 -14.22
N TYR A 569 2.93 24.65 -14.79
CA TYR A 569 2.32 23.62 -15.59
C TYR A 569 1.82 22.53 -14.65
N ILE A 570 0.56 22.69 -14.30
CA ILE A 570 -0.39 21.65 -13.96
C ILE A 570 -0.13 20.45 -14.86
N TRP A 571 -0.21 19.27 -14.29
CA TRP A 571 -0.41 18.02 -14.98
C TRP A 571 -1.53 18.15 -16.02
N VAL A 572 -1.22 18.62 -17.22
CA VAL A 572 -2.10 18.50 -18.35
C VAL A 572 -1.74 17.21 -19.05
N ALA A 573 -2.32 16.12 -18.55
CA ALA A 573 -2.83 15.15 -19.50
C ALA A 573 -3.77 15.94 -20.40
N ARG A 574 -3.35 16.29 -21.63
CA ARG A 574 -4.27 16.79 -22.64
C ARG A 574 -5.43 15.83 -22.68
N ASN A 575 -6.61 16.37 -22.46
CA ASN A 575 -7.87 15.70 -22.72
C ASN A 575 -7.89 15.19 -24.15
N SER A 576 -7.51 13.96 -24.31
CA SER A 576 -8.00 13.08 -25.33
C SER A 576 -8.51 11.86 -24.59
N VAL A 577 -9.85 11.87 -24.41
CA VAL A 577 -10.69 10.70 -24.12
C VAL A 577 -10.05 9.67 -23.18
N LEU A 578 -10.36 9.80 -21.88
CA LEU A 578 -10.42 8.71 -20.89
C LEU A 578 -9.51 7.48 -21.13
N THR A 579 -8.20 7.67 -21.10
CA THR A 579 -7.28 6.58 -20.81
C THR A 579 -6.28 7.09 -19.78
N PRO A 580 -6.31 6.54 -18.55
CA PRO A 580 -5.30 6.85 -17.55
C PRO A 580 -3.92 6.40 -18.04
N PRO A 581 -2.83 7.10 -17.64
CA PRO A 581 -1.49 6.65 -17.98
C PRO A 581 -1.23 5.26 -17.38
N PRO A 582 -0.44 4.42 -18.03
CA PRO A 582 -0.16 3.07 -17.55
C PRO A 582 0.56 3.11 -16.20
N PRO A 583 0.15 2.34 -15.20
CA PRO A 583 0.75 2.35 -13.87
C PRO A 583 2.16 1.73 -13.82
N THR A 584 2.70 1.18 -14.89
CA THR A 584 3.88 0.29 -14.84
C THR A 584 4.92 0.49 -15.94
N GLY A 585 4.85 1.58 -16.72
CA GLY A 585 5.91 1.91 -17.69
C GLY A 585 6.76 3.10 -17.24
N PRO A 586 8.00 3.26 -17.71
CA PRO A 586 8.76 4.47 -17.46
C PRO A 586 8.02 5.66 -18.08
N PHE A 587 7.54 6.56 -17.22
CA PHE A 587 6.90 7.78 -17.70
C PHE A 587 7.94 8.75 -18.23
N THR A 588 7.68 9.31 -19.40
CA THR A 588 8.46 10.47 -19.87
C THR A 588 7.69 11.73 -19.52
N VAL A 589 8.26 12.57 -18.67
CA VAL A 589 7.72 13.89 -18.32
C VAL A 589 8.46 14.91 -19.18
N LEU A 590 7.73 15.67 -19.99
CA LEU A 590 8.27 16.74 -20.82
C LEU A 590 8.02 18.09 -20.12
N PHE A 591 9.10 18.78 -19.77
CA PHE A 591 9.06 20.18 -19.35
C PHE A 591 9.51 21.06 -20.52
N ILE A 592 8.71 22.08 -20.85
CA ILE A 592 9.04 23.11 -21.86
C ILE A 592 9.26 24.41 -21.09
N PHE A 593 10.45 25.01 -21.26
CA PHE A 593 10.85 26.27 -20.64
C PHE A 593 10.48 27.48 -21.49
#